data_73cb7b145801ccd1590ef96cf2ddb6ec
#
_entry.id   73cb7b145801ccd1590ef96cf2ddb6ec
#
_cell.length_a   1.000
_cell.length_b   1.000
_cell.length_c   1.000
_cell.angle_alpha   90.00
_cell.angle_beta   90.00
_cell.angle_gamma   90.00
#
_symmetry.space_group_name_H-M   'P 1'
#
loop_
_entity.id
_entity.type
_entity.pdbx_description
1 polymer ?
#
loop_
_entity_poly.entity_id
_entity_poly.type
_entity_poly.pdbx_seq_one_letter_code
_entity_poly.pdbx_strand_id
1 'polypeptide(L)'
;VHELIPLLVDNEKLAINYLYNGRITSWLEQCGNVKLSATLKDIVSNRYPVDQTAGLMSAIYAMEPTYPYRDLRGKLCDNLHSVVISVLAASHEYALALKNEHDSLFLYLESHSTANIERLRSYFREDSHLDSRKAILQLAYEVDGEIPFLPKYPSSNISEIVRAYGYEDCTDDEWMALSDGRLLSWMYAHEDRMACESLRIMTEGQQPSKALGYKVLYNIDRNAAFDLREAQT
;
A
#
# COMPACT_ATOMS: atom_id res chain seq x y z
N VAL A 1 -10.27 -28.00 -2.03
CA VAL A 1 -9.18 -27.05 -2.35
C VAL A 1 -8.48 -26.61 -1.06
N HIS A 2 -9.21 -26.20 -0.01
CA HIS A 2 -8.63 -25.74 1.27
C HIS A 2 -7.61 -26.71 1.88
N GLU A 3 -7.87 -28.02 1.84
CA GLU A 3 -6.94 -29.05 2.35
C GLU A 3 -5.63 -29.16 1.54
N LEU A 4 -5.63 -28.67 0.31
CA LEU A 4 -4.45 -28.71 -0.57
C LEU A 4 -3.46 -27.59 -0.20
N ILE A 5 -3.91 -26.44 0.26
CA ILE A 5 -3.06 -25.25 0.50
C ILE A 5 -1.91 -25.52 1.47
N PRO A 6 -2.12 -26.11 2.66
CA PRO A 6 -1.02 -26.43 3.55
C PRO A 6 0.05 -27.33 2.90
N LEU A 7 -0.40 -28.31 2.11
CA LEU A 7 0.51 -29.23 1.41
C LEU A 7 1.35 -28.52 0.34
N LEU A 8 0.77 -27.53 -0.36
CA LEU A 8 1.49 -26.73 -1.36
C LEU A 8 2.54 -25.84 -0.69
N VAL A 9 2.19 -25.24 0.44
CA VAL A 9 3.09 -24.35 1.19
C VAL A 9 4.24 -25.13 1.81
N ASP A 10 3.95 -26.27 2.44
CA ASP A 10 4.96 -27.11 3.10
C ASP A 10 5.90 -27.80 2.11
N ASN A 11 5.48 -27.96 0.86
CA ASN A 11 6.23 -28.68 -0.18
C ASN A 11 6.42 -27.83 -1.44
N GLU A 12 6.91 -26.61 -1.31
CA GLU A 12 7.01 -25.60 -2.37
C GLU A 12 7.55 -26.16 -3.70
N LYS A 13 8.70 -26.84 -3.69
CA LYS A 13 9.31 -27.38 -4.92
C LYS A 13 8.42 -28.38 -5.64
N LEU A 14 7.72 -29.23 -4.89
CA LEU A 14 6.79 -30.21 -5.45
C LEU A 14 5.52 -29.52 -5.97
N ALA A 15 5.03 -28.52 -5.23
CA ALA A 15 3.88 -27.70 -5.60
C ALA A 15 4.12 -26.94 -6.91
N ILE A 16 5.28 -26.30 -7.06
CA ILE A 16 5.71 -25.65 -8.31
C ILE A 16 5.67 -26.66 -9.46
N ASN A 17 6.30 -27.81 -9.28
CA ASN A 17 6.32 -28.86 -10.34
C ASN A 17 4.89 -29.28 -10.73
N TYR A 18 4.00 -29.55 -9.75
CA TYR A 18 2.63 -29.97 -10.04
C TYR A 18 1.77 -28.87 -10.66
N LEU A 19 2.01 -27.61 -10.31
CA LEU A 19 1.34 -26.48 -10.89
C LEU A 19 1.76 -26.28 -12.36
N TYR A 20 3.06 -26.21 -12.61
CA TYR A 20 3.61 -25.88 -13.93
C TYR A 20 3.55 -27.05 -14.94
N ASN A 21 3.48 -28.30 -14.49
CA ASN A 21 3.23 -29.43 -15.38
C ASN A 21 1.73 -29.72 -15.62
N GLY A 22 0.83 -28.90 -15.06
CA GLY A 22 -0.60 -29.00 -15.30
C GLY A 22 -1.34 -30.05 -14.46
N ARG A 23 -0.71 -30.70 -13.50
CA ARG A 23 -1.39 -31.72 -12.66
C ARG A 23 -2.47 -31.09 -11.77
N ILE A 24 -2.18 -29.94 -11.14
CA ILE A 24 -3.16 -29.25 -10.28
C ILE A 24 -4.34 -28.75 -11.12
N THR A 25 -4.09 -28.16 -12.29
CA THR A 25 -5.15 -27.66 -13.16
C THR A 25 -6.03 -28.78 -13.70
N SER A 26 -5.42 -29.93 -14.11
CA SER A 26 -6.17 -31.09 -14.56
C SER A 26 -7.02 -31.73 -13.45
N TRP A 27 -6.50 -31.77 -12.22
CA TRP A 27 -7.26 -32.23 -11.05
C TRP A 27 -8.43 -31.31 -10.75
N LEU A 28 -8.25 -29.98 -10.79
CA LEU A 28 -9.34 -29.00 -10.61
C LEU A 28 -10.45 -29.18 -11.65
N GLU A 29 -10.11 -29.45 -12.90
CA GLU A 29 -11.10 -29.72 -13.96
C GLU A 29 -11.91 -30.99 -13.67
N GLN A 30 -11.25 -32.08 -13.24
CA GLN A 30 -11.92 -33.32 -12.85
C GLN A 30 -12.86 -33.10 -11.65
N CYS A 31 -12.52 -32.18 -10.72
CA CYS A 31 -13.37 -31.77 -9.61
C CYS A 31 -14.47 -30.77 -10.00
N GLY A 32 -14.59 -30.38 -11.27
CA GLY A 32 -15.60 -29.42 -11.76
C GLY A 32 -15.23 -27.96 -11.55
N ASN A 33 -14.02 -27.64 -11.05
CA ASN A 33 -13.53 -26.28 -10.81
C ASN A 33 -12.90 -25.65 -12.06
N VAL A 34 -13.61 -25.63 -13.18
CA VAL A 34 -13.10 -25.21 -14.50
C VAL A 34 -12.63 -23.76 -14.50
N LYS A 35 -13.36 -22.85 -13.81
CA LYS A 35 -12.98 -21.43 -13.73
C LYS A 35 -11.63 -21.27 -13.02
N LEU A 36 -11.45 -21.90 -11.88
CA LEU A 36 -10.20 -21.85 -11.12
C LEU A 36 -9.04 -22.48 -11.92
N SER A 37 -9.27 -23.60 -12.59
CA SER A 37 -8.28 -24.19 -13.49
C SER A 37 -7.84 -23.20 -14.58
N ALA A 38 -8.77 -22.48 -15.21
CA ALA A 38 -8.45 -21.47 -16.22
C ALA A 38 -7.61 -20.33 -15.65
N THR A 39 -7.96 -19.84 -14.44
CA THR A 39 -7.17 -18.83 -13.74
C THR A 39 -5.75 -19.31 -13.46
N LEU A 40 -5.56 -20.54 -12.97
CA LEU A 40 -4.23 -21.07 -12.70
C LEU A 40 -3.42 -21.29 -14.00
N LYS A 41 -4.06 -21.67 -15.09
CA LYS A 41 -3.40 -21.75 -16.40
C LYS A 41 -2.91 -20.38 -16.88
N ASP A 42 -3.71 -19.33 -16.68
CA ASP A 42 -3.32 -17.96 -17.01
C ASP A 42 -2.13 -17.48 -16.16
N ILE A 43 -2.16 -17.74 -14.85
CA ILE A 43 -1.06 -17.43 -13.92
C ILE A 43 0.25 -18.07 -14.43
N VAL A 44 0.23 -19.34 -14.74
CA VAL A 44 1.42 -20.13 -15.15
C VAL A 44 1.94 -19.73 -16.52
N SER A 45 1.02 -19.51 -17.49
CA SER A 45 1.41 -19.36 -18.90
C SER A 45 1.65 -17.91 -19.30
N ASN A 46 0.94 -16.95 -18.70
CA ASN A 46 0.93 -15.57 -19.13
C ASN A 46 1.55 -14.63 -18.10
N ARG A 47 1.18 -14.79 -16.80
CA ARG A 47 1.59 -13.84 -15.76
C ARG A 47 2.97 -14.14 -15.18
N TYR A 48 3.24 -15.41 -14.85
CA TYR A 48 4.49 -15.84 -14.20
C TYR A 48 5.11 -17.06 -14.90
N PRO A 49 5.39 -17.01 -16.21
CA PRO A 49 5.93 -18.17 -16.92
C PRO A 49 7.37 -18.53 -16.50
N VAL A 50 8.11 -17.57 -15.97
CA VAL A 50 9.52 -17.71 -15.55
C VAL A 50 9.65 -17.72 -14.03
N ASP A 51 8.98 -16.80 -13.35
CA ASP A 51 9.02 -16.70 -11.88
C ASP A 51 8.02 -17.70 -11.26
N GLN A 52 8.48 -18.94 -11.12
CA GLN A 52 7.63 -20.02 -10.65
C GLN A 52 7.22 -19.89 -9.18
N THR A 53 8.04 -19.24 -8.35
CA THR A 53 7.70 -18.96 -6.94
C THR A 53 6.57 -17.94 -6.85
N ALA A 54 6.68 -16.84 -7.58
CA ALA A 54 5.59 -15.85 -7.69
C ALA A 54 4.31 -16.49 -8.26
N GLY A 55 4.43 -17.33 -9.28
CA GLY A 55 3.32 -18.08 -9.86
C GLY A 55 2.64 -19.01 -8.85
N LEU A 56 3.39 -19.74 -8.03
CA LEU A 56 2.81 -20.56 -6.97
C LEU A 56 2.07 -19.74 -5.94
N MET A 57 2.65 -18.65 -5.44
CA MET A 57 1.99 -17.77 -4.46
C MET A 57 0.72 -17.13 -5.03
N SER A 58 0.76 -16.64 -6.27
CA SER A 58 -0.43 -16.12 -6.95
C SER A 58 -1.52 -17.20 -7.11
N ALA A 59 -1.13 -18.45 -7.40
CA ALA A 59 -2.06 -19.57 -7.47
C ALA A 59 -2.66 -19.92 -6.10
N ILE A 60 -1.87 -19.87 -5.02
CA ILE A 60 -2.36 -20.07 -3.65
C ILE A 60 -3.43 -19.04 -3.30
N TYR A 61 -3.18 -17.76 -3.54
CA TYR A 61 -4.17 -16.69 -3.29
C TYR A 61 -5.43 -16.84 -4.17
N ALA A 62 -5.27 -17.29 -5.41
CA ALA A 62 -6.42 -17.58 -6.28
C ALA A 62 -7.27 -18.76 -5.79
N MET A 63 -6.63 -19.78 -5.20
CA MET A 63 -7.30 -20.98 -4.65
C MET A 63 -7.93 -20.72 -3.28
N GLU A 64 -7.30 -19.89 -2.46
CA GLU A 64 -7.69 -19.55 -1.10
C GLU A 64 -7.57 -18.03 -0.88
N PRO A 65 -8.62 -17.28 -1.24
CA PRO A 65 -8.62 -15.81 -1.09
C PRO A 65 -8.52 -15.33 0.36
N THR A 66 -8.71 -16.19 1.34
CA THR A 66 -8.54 -15.88 2.77
C THR A 66 -7.16 -16.28 3.30
N TYR A 67 -6.26 -16.76 2.44
CA TYR A 67 -4.93 -17.14 2.86
C TYR A 67 -4.15 -15.91 3.35
N PRO A 68 -3.64 -15.92 4.61
CA PRO A 68 -3.04 -14.74 5.21
C PRO A 68 -1.72 -14.35 4.54
N TYR A 69 -1.43 -13.06 4.52
CA TYR A 69 -0.11 -12.55 4.16
C TYR A 69 0.88 -12.82 5.29
N ARG A 70 2.08 -13.26 4.95
CA ARG A 70 3.20 -13.38 5.89
C ARG A 70 4.15 -12.21 5.66
N ASP A 71 4.27 -11.34 6.65
CA ASP A 71 5.15 -10.17 6.57
C ASP A 71 6.65 -10.53 6.58
N LEU A 72 7.50 -9.54 6.35
CA LEU A 72 8.96 -9.71 6.30
C LEU A 72 9.56 -10.23 7.63
N ARG A 73 8.82 -10.15 8.73
CA ARG A 73 9.21 -10.64 10.07
C ARG A 73 8.57 -11.99 10.40
N GLY A 74 7.84 -12.57 9.46
CA GLY A 74 7.17 -13.87 9.60
C GLY A 74 5.82 -13.83 10.32
N LYS A 75 5.30 -12.64 10.67
CA LYS A 75 3.98 -12.47 11.28
C LYS A 75 2.89 -12.68 10.23
N LEU A 76 1.82 -13.38 10.61
CA LEU A 76 0.63 -13.53 9.77
C LEU A 76 -0.26 -12.28 9.90
N CYS A 77 -0.72 -11.81 8.75
CA CYS A 77 -1.64 -10.67 8.60
C CYS A 77 -2.90 -11.17 7.89
N ASP A 78 -4.04 -11.12 8.59
CA ASP A 78 -5.29 -11.75 8.15
C ASP A 78 -6.17 -10.83 7.27
N ASN A 79 -5.81 -9.55 7.14
CA ASN A 79 -6.56 -8.56 6.37
C ASN A 79 -5.65 -7.43 5.88
N LEU A 80 -6.15 -6.64 4.91
CA LEU A 80 -5.42 -5.52 4.32
C LEU A 80 -4.92 -4.51 5.35
N HIS A 81 -5.75 -4.16 6.35
CA HIS A 81 -5.36 -3.23 7.39
C HIS A 81 -4.13 -3.72 8.17
N SER A 82 -4.13 -4.98 8.63
CA SER A 82 -2.98 -5.56 9.35
C SER A 82 -1.72 -5.65 8.48
N VAL A 83 -1.88 -5.87 7.17
CA VAL A 83 -0.78 -5.83 6.20
C VAL A 83 -0.19 -4.42 6.11
N VAL A 84 -1.03 -3.40 5.93
CA VAL A 84 -0.58 -2.01 5.82
C VAL A 84 0.10 -1.54 7.11
N ILE A 85 -0.43 -1.87 8.28
CA ILE A 85 0.23 -1.58 9.57
C ILE A 85 1.61 -2.25 9.65
N SER A 86 1.75 -3.49 9.17
CA SER A 86 3.06 -4.17 9.14
C SER A 86 4.03 -3.50 8.17
N VAL A 87 3.56 -3.07 7.00
CA VAL A 87 4.36 -2.32 6.01
C VAL A 87 4.87 -1.01 6.60
N LEU A 88 4.01 -0.25 7.28
CA LEU A 88 4.38 1.02 7.93
C LEU A 88 5.39 0.80 9.06
N ALA A 89 5.23 -0.26 9.86
CA ALA A 89 6.12 -0.60 10.97
C ALA A 89 7.53 -1.06 10.52
N ALA A 90 7.68 -1.51 9.27
CA ALA A 90 8.94 -1.97 8.67
C ALA A 90 9.22 -1.24 7.34
N SER A 91 8.91 0.06 7.29
CA SER A 91 8.90 0.85 6.05
C SER A 91 10.22 0.83 5.27
N HIS A 92 11.36 0.82 5.96
CA HIS A 92 12.66 0.76 5.29
C HIS A 92 12.91 -0.59 4.61
N GLU A 93 12.61 -1.68 5.32
CA GLU A 93 12.75 -3.05 4.81
C GLU A 93 11.82 -3.28 3.61
N TYR A 94 10.58 -2.84 3.70
CA TYR A 94 9.64 -2.93 2.58
C TYR A 94 10.04 -2.05 1.40
N ALA A 95 10.56 -0.85 1.62
CA ALA A 95 11.04 0.00 0.53
C ALA A 95 12.19 -0.64 -0.28
N LEU A 96 12.96 -1.53 0.33
CA LEU A 96 13.99 -2.32 -0.35
C LEU A 96 13.39 -3.54 -1.05
N ALA A 97 12.50 -4.28 -0.39
CA ALA A 97 11.87 -5.48 -0.91
C ALA A 97 11.00 -5.18 -2.14
N LEU A 98 10.22 -4.10 -2.11
CA LEU A 98 9.27 -3.71 -3.15
C LEU A 98 9.91 -3.18 -4.45
N LYS A 99 11.24 -3.08 -4.51
CA LYS A 99 11.97 -2.91 -5.78
C LYS A 99 11.86 -4.16 -6.67
N ASN A 100 11.53 -5.31 -6.08
CA ASN A 100 11.16 -6.50 -6.83
C ASN A 100 9.67 -6.43 -7.18
N GLU A 101 9.35 -6.30 -8.46
CA GLU A 101 7.97 -6.23 -8.96
C GLU A 101 7.13 -7.49 -8.65
N HIS A 102 7.79 -8.62 -8.36
CA HIS A 102 7.17 -9.88 -7.96
C HIS A 102 7.25 -10.13 -6.44
N ASP A 103 7.47 -9.09 -5.62
CA ASP A 103 7.45 -9.24 -4.18
C ASP A 103 6.12 -9.82 -3.68
N SER A 104 6.19 -10.60 -2.62
CA SER A 104 5.04 -11.30 -2.05
C SER A 104 3.89 -10.36 -1.64
N LEU A 105 4.20 -9.11 -1.26
CA LEU A 105 3.19 -8.11 -0.97
C LEU A 105 2.37 -7.75 -2.21
N PHE A 106 3.01 -7.51 -3.36
CA PHE A 106 2.28 -7.22 -4.60
C PHE A 106 1.41 -8.41 -5.03
N LEU A 107 1.88 -9.64 -4.88
CA LEU A 107 1.09 -10.84 -5.19
C LEU A 107 -0.15 -10.96 -4.29
N TYR A 108 0.01 -10.64 -3.00
CA TYR A 108 -1.11 -10.57 -2.07
C TYR A 108 -2.10 -9.47 -2.46
N LEU A 109 -1.61 -8.26 -2.70
CA LEU A 109 -2.45 -7.11 -3.07
C LEU A 109 -3.21 -7.31 -4.38
N GLU A 110 -2.63 -8.00 -5.37
CA GLU A 110 -3.32 -8.36 -6.62
C GLU A 110 -4.61 -9.16 -6.40
N SER A 111 -4.65 -9.96 -5.33
CA SER A 111 -5.79 -10.84 -5.02
C SER A 111 -6.75 -10.23 -4.00
N HIS A 112 -6.32 -9.26 -3.18
CA HIS A 112 -7.06 -8.80 -2.00
C HIS A 112 -7.38 -7.30 -2.02
N SER A 113 -6.74 -6.51 -2.87
CA SER A 113 -6.94 -5.06 -2.95
C SER A 113 -7.63 -4.67 -4.26
N THR A 114 -8.40 -3.57 -4.22
CA THR A 114 -8.93 -2.90 -5.40
C THR A 114 -7.98 -1.83 -5.95
N ALA A 115 -6.84 -1.59 -5.29
CA ALA A 115 -5.84 -0.63 -5.72
C ALA A 115 -5.22 -1.03 -7.08
N ASN A 116 -4.77 -0.05 -7.84
CA ASN A 116 -4.08 -0.30 -9.10
C ASN A 116 -2.64 -0.76 -8.83
N ILE A 117 -2.39 -2.06 -8.91
CA ILE A 117 -1.10 -2.67 -8.57
C ILE A 117 0.04 -2.15 -9.45
N GLU A 118 -0.17 -1.91 -10.74
CA GLU A 118 0.86 -1.35 -11.62
C GLU A 118 1.26 0.08 -11.17
N ARG A 119 0.30 0.86 -10.72
CA ARG A 119 0.59 2.17 -10.12
C ARG A 119 1.37 2.02 -8.81
N LEU A 120 1.00 1.09 -7.94
CA LEU A 120 1.75 0.83 -6.70
C LEU A 120 3.19 0.40 -6.99
N ARG A 121 3.40 -0.50 -7.95
CA ARG A 121 4.75 -0.91 -8.41
C ARG A 121 5.56 0.27 -8.90
N SER A 122 4.95 1.19 -9.64
CA SER A 122 5.66 2.36 -10.19
C SER A 122 6.28 3.26 -9.13
N TYR A 123 5.79 3.25 -7.88
CA TYR A 123 6.37 4.04 -6.78
C TYR A 123 7.74 3.57 -6.35
N PHE A 124 8.10 2.32 -6.64
CA PHE A 124 9.36 1.68 -6.21
C PHE A 124 10.35 1.47 -7.36
N ARG A 125 9.99 1.85 -8.59
CA ARG A 125 10.90 1.79 -9.74
C ARG A 125 12.01 2.83 -9.61
N GLU A 126 13.12 2.59 -10.28
CA GLU A 126 14.31 3.48 -10.24
C GLU A 126 14.04 4.88 -10.79
N ASP A 127 13.09 5.02 -11.72
CA ASP A 127 12.66 6.30 -12.30
C ASP A 127 11.57 7.02 -11.49
N SER A 128 11.18 6.46 -10.34
CA SER A 128 10.20 7.09 -9.46
C SER A 128 10.72 8.40 -8.88
N HIS A 129 9.88 9.42 -8.88
CA HIS A 129 10.18 10.70 -8.21
C HIS A 129 9.97 10.67 -6.69
N LEU A 130 9.42 9.56 -6.18
CA LEU A 130 9.15 9.38 -4.76
C LEU A 130 10.39 8.85 -4.04
N ASP A 131 10.72 9.47 -2.91
CA ASP A 131 11.62 8.82 -1.97
C ASP A 131 10.94 7.59 -1.32
N SER A 132 11.75 6.69 -0.77
CA SER A 132 11.27 5.42 -0.21
C SER A 132 10.19 5.59 0.85
N ARG A 133 10.26 6.65 1.69
CA ARG A 133 9.26 6.91 2.74
C ARG A 133 7.93 7.33 2.14
N LYS A 134 7.95 8.24 1.16
CA LYS A 134 6.75 8.69 0.46
C LYS A 134 6.11 7.56 -0.33
N ALA A 135 6.90 6.73 -1.00
CA ALA A 135 6.41 5.57 -1.73
C ALA A 135 5.65 4.59 -0.82
N ILE A 136 6.19 4.28 0.36
CA ILE A 136 5.54 3.42 1.35
C ILE A 136 4.25 4.05 1.89
N LEU A 137 4.26 5.34 2.22
CA LEU A 137 3.07 6.03 2.70
C LEU A 137 1.97 6.08 1.65
N GLN A 138 2.32 6.37 0.40
CA GLN A 138 1.36 6.41 -0.69
C GLN A 138 0.76 5.02 -0.97
N LEU A 139 1.58 3.96 -0.96
CA LEU A 139 1.08 2.59 -1.03
C LEU A 139 0.10 2.31 0.12
N ALA A 140 0.47 2.65 1.36
CA ALA A 140 -0.35 2.40 2.53
C ALA A 140 -1.74 3.05 2.42
N TYR A 141 -1.79 4.33 2.07
CA TYR A 141 -3.05 5.08 1.95
C TYR A 141 -3.91 4.61 0.77
N GLU A 142 -3.30 4.19 -0.35
CA GLU A 142 -4.06 3.69 -1.50
C GLU A 142 -4.60 2.28 -1.29
N VAL A 143 -3.92 1.46 -0.51
CA VAL A 143 -4.36 0.10 -0.19
C VAL A 143 -5.42 0.11 0.90
N ASP A 144 -5.29 1.00 1.89
CA ASP A 144 -6.20 1.11 3.01
C ASP A 144 -6.52 2.58 3.30
N GLY A 145 -7.63 3.05 2.75
CA GLY A 145 -8.11 4.41 2.93
C GLY A 145 -8.56 4.74 4.36
N GLU A 146 -8.60 3.76 5.28
CA GLU A 146 -8.88 3.98 6.70
C GLU A 146 -7.62 4.38 7.49
N ILE A 147 -6.42 4.29 6.89
CA ILE A 147 -5.19 4.73 7.53
C ILE A 147 -5.23 6.25 7.73
N PRO A 148 -5.22 6.73 8.99
CA PRO A 148 -5.27 8.15 9.27
C PRO A 148 -3.99 8.86 8.82
N PHE A 149 -4.10 10.13 8.46
CA PHE A 149 -2.94 10.95 8.12
C PHE A 149 -1.89 10.94 9.24
N LEU A 150 -2.33 11.11 10.48
CA LEU A 150 -1.54 10.91 11.70
C LEU A 150 -2.38 10.12 12.71
N PRO A 151 -1.77 9.27 13.55
CA PRO A 151 -2.51 8.47 14.53
C PRO A 151 -3.37 9.30 15.49
N LYS A 152 -2.97 10.53 15.76
CA LYS A 152 -3.70 11.50 16.61
C LYS A 152 -4.96 12.04 15.92
N TYR A 153 -5.00 12.07 14.59
CA TYR A 153 -6.08 12.62 13.78
C TYR A 153 -6.74 11.52 12.94
N PRO A 154 -7.63 10.72 13.52
CA PRO A 154 -8.25 9.58 12.85
C PRO A 154 -9.36 10.04 11.88
N SER A 155 -9.09 11.05 11.07
CA SER A 155 -10.03 11.57 10.08
C SER A 155 -9.60 11.22 8.67
N SER A 156 -10.57 10.91 7.83
CA SER A 156 -10.43 10.78 6.38
C SER A 156 -10.72 12.07 5.63
N ASN A 157 -10.95 13.19 6.36
CA ASN A 157 -11.35 14.48 5.79
C ASN A 157 -10.30 15.55 6.05
N ILE A 158 -9.80 16.18 4.97
CA ILE A 158 -8.76 17.21 5.06
C ILE A 158 -9.18 18.42 5.92
N SER A 159 -10.46 18.82 5.86
CA SER A 159 -10.97 19.96 6.65
C SER A 159 -10.94 19.70 8.16
N GLU A 160 -11.14 18.44 8.58
CA GLU A 160 -11.03 18.05 9.98
C GLU A 160 -9.57 18.00 10.43
N ILE A 161 -8.65 17.54 9.57
CA ILE A 161 -7.21 17.59 9.83
C ILE A 161 -6.76 19.04 10.01
N VAL A 162 -7.13 19.93 9.08
CA VAL A 162 -6.79 21.36 9.17
C VAL A 162 -7.32 21.99 10.45
N ARG A 163 -8.57 21.67 10.83
CA ARG A 163 -9.18 22.17 12.07
C ARG A 163 -8.43 21.67 13.30
N ALA A 164 -8.04 20.38 13.33
CA ALA A 164 -7.30 19.81 14.45
C ALA A 164 -5.97 20.53 14.69
N TYR A 165 -5.24 20.90 13.64
CA TYR A 165 -4.02 21.71 13.75
C TYR A 165 -4.27 23.13 14.32
N GLY A 166 -5.48 23.66 14.19
CA GLY A 166 -5.86 24.97 14.73
C GLY A 166 -6.16 24.97 16.23
N TYR A 167 -6.58 23.83 16.79
CA TYR A 167 -7.09 23.74 18.17
C TYR A 167 -6.22 22.90 19.11
N GLU A 168 -5.22 22.22 18.62
CA GLU A 168 -4.42 21.31 19.41
C GLU A 168 -2.94 21.69 19.44
N ASP A 169 -2.28 21.41 20.57
CA ASP A 169 -0.82 21.50 20.66
C ASP A 169 -0.18 20.43 19.77
N CYS A 170 0.36 20.85 18.64
CA CYS A 170 1.03 19.98 17.68
C CYS A 170 2.53 19.96 17.94
N THR A 171 3.11 18.77 17.90
CA THR A 171 4.55 18.57 17.96
C THR A 171 5.23 19.08 16.67
N ASP A 172 6.54 19.29 16.74
CA ASP A 172 7.31 19.70 15.54
C ASP A 172 7.23 18.65 14.42
N ASP A 173 7.18 17.34 14.75
CA ASP A 173 7.02 16.28 13.75
C ASP A 173 5.65 16.31 13.08
N GLU A 174 4.59 16.60 13.84
CA GLU A 174 3.25 16.79 13.28
C GLU A 174 3.21 18.00 12.34
N TRP A 175 3.82 19.12 12.72
CA TRP A 175 3.95 20.28 11.83
C TRP A 175 4.74 19.98 10.57
N MET A 176 5.85 19.24 10.68
CA MET A 176 6.64 18.82 9.51
C MET A 176 5.86 17.89 8.59
N ALA A 177 4.95 17.07 9.13
CA ALA A 177 4.13 16.14 8.35
C ALA A 177 3.30 16.83 7.26
N LEU A 178 2.94 18.10 7.47
CA LEU A 178 2.21 18.90 6.49
C LEU A 178 3.05 19.22 5.24
N SER A 179 4.37 19.21 5.35
CA SER A 179 5.28 19.69 4.29
C SER A 179 6.37 18.70 3.88
N ASP A 180 6.57 17.59 4.59
CA ASP A 180 7.61 16.59 4.30
C ASP A 180 7.17 15.51 3.29
N GLY A 181 5.95 15.64 2.77
CA GLY A 181 5.36 14.74 1.79
C GLY A 181 4.35 13.74 2.38
N ARG A 182 4.22 13.64 3.72
CA ARG A 182 3.21 12.77 4.35
C ARG A 182 1.79 13.22 3.97
N LEU A 183 1.47 14.50 4.13
CA LEU A 183 0.16 15.03 3.76
C LEU A 183 -0.11 14.88 2.26
N LEU A 184 0.87 15.16 1.42
CA LEU A 184 0.72 15.01 -0.02
C LEU A 184 0.41 13.56 -0.42
N SER A 185 1.11 12.57 0.17
CA SER A 185 0.84 11.16 -0.06
C SER A 185 -0.57 10.75 0.38
N TRP A 186 -1.02 11.24 1.53
CA TRP A 186 -2.38 11.00 2.02
C TRP A 186 -3.43 11.63 1.12
N MET A 187 -3.23 12.88 0.67
CA MET A 187 -4.14 13.58 -0.22
C MET A 187 -4.26 12.90 -1.60
N TYR A 188 -3.18 12.33 -2.14
CA TYR A 188 -3.26 11.59 -3.41
C TYR A 188 -4.23 10.40 -3.35
N ALA A 189 -4.43 9.82 -2.19
CA ALA A 189 -5.36 8.71 -1.99
C ALA A 189 -6.81 9.16 -1.71
N HIS A 190 -7.01 10.38 -1.18
CA HIS A 190 -8.31 10.83 -0.65
C HIS A 190 -8.91 12.06 -1.33
N GLU A 191 -8.09 12.88 -2.00
CA GLU A 191 -8.51 14.20 -2.46
C GLU A 191 -8.39 14.40 -3.98
N ASP A 192 -8.91 15.53 -4.46
CA ASP A 192 -8.82 15.92 -5.86
C ASP A 192 -7.36 16.14 -6.28
N ARG A 193 -7.06 15.67 -7.49
CA ARG A 193 -5.73 15.76 -8.11
C ARG A 193 -5.22 17.21 -8.23
N MET A 194 -6.11 18.19 -8.42
CA MET A 194 -5.75 19.60 -8.52
C MET A 194 -5.24 20.16 -7.18
N ALA A 195 -5.87 19.77 -6.06
CA ALA A 195 -5.42 20.15 -4.73
C ALA A 195 -4.04 19.55 -4.41
N CYS A 196 -3.84 18.29 -4.78
CA CYS A 196 -2.53 17.62 -4.63
C CYS A 196 -1.42 18.31 -5.42
N GLU A 197 -1.67 18.70 -6.67
CA GLU A 197 -0.68 19.37 -7.50
C GLU A 197 -0.31 20.76 -6.95
N SER A 198 -1.28 21.52 -6.44
CA SER A 198 -1.03 22.80 -5.77
C SER A 198 -0.13 22.63 -4.54
N LEU A 199 -0.39 21.61 -3.72
CA LEU A 199 0.43 21.28 -2.56
C LEU A 199 1.83 20.84 -2.96
N ARG A 200 1.95 19.99 -4.00
CA ARG A 200 3.23 19.54 -4.54
C ARG A 200 4.11 20.72 -4.95
N ILE A 201 3.59 21.62 -5.76
CA ILE A 201 4.32 22.81 -6.23
C ILE A 201 4.78 23.67 -5.04
N MET A 202 3.95 23.81 -4.01
CA MET A 202 4.27 24.62 -2.83
C MET A 202 5.40 24.00 -1.99
N THR A 203 5.47 22.68 -1.89
CA THR A 203 6.41 21.97 -1.02
C THR A 203 7.67 21.50 -1.74
N GLU A 204 7.65 21.46 -3.08
CA GLU A 204 8.77 20.96 -3.89
C GLU A 204 10.03 21.81 -3.70
N GLY A 205 11.15 21.13 -3.36
CA GLY A 205 12.43 21.80 -3.12
C GLY A 205 12.52 22.62 -1.84
N GLN A 206 11.45 22.70 -1.04
CA GLN A 206 11.46 23.38 0.25
C GLN A 206 11.92 22.44 1.37
N GLN A 207 12.64 22.99 2.35
CA GLN A 207 12.93 22.22 3.57
C GLN A 207 11.68 22.17 4.46
N PRO A 208 11.26 20.97 4.92
CA PRO A 208 10.15 20.83 5.83
C PRO A 208 10.35 21.70 7.09
N SER A 209 9.32 22.45 7.45
CA SER A 209 9.36 23.34 8.61
C SER A 209 7.96 23.70 9.08
N LYS A 210 7.86 24.12 10.34
CA LYS A 210 6.60 24.64 10.90
C LYS A 210 6.05 25.79 10.07
N ALA A 211 6.90 26.74 9.64
CA ALA A 211 6.50 27.88 8.82
C ALA A 211 5.93 27.45 7.45
N LEU A 212 6.49 26.41 6.83
CA LEU A 212 5.95 25.84 5.60
C LEU A 212 4.62 25.13 5.87
N GLY A 213 4.50 24.41 6.99
CA GLY A 213 3.24 23.78 7.43
C GLY A 213 2.10 24.81 7.56
N TYR A 214 2.36 25.96 8.15
CA TYR A 214 1.36 27.05 8.19
C TYR A 214 0.93 27.52 6.81
N LYS A 215 1.86 27.68 5.87
CA LYS A 215 1.53 28.05 4.49
C LYS A 215 0.67 27.00 3.81
N VAL A 216 0.95 25.71 4.06
CA VAL A 216 0.17 24.59 3.56
C VAL A 216 -1.26 24.66 4.09
N LEU A 217 -1.45 24.78 5.40
CA LEU A 217 -2.78 24.92 6.00
C LEU A 217 -3.55 26.10 5.44
N TYR A 218 -2.90 27.28 5.32
CA TYR A 218 -3.52 28.48 4.75
C TYR A 218 -3.96 28.28 3.29
N ASN A 219 -3.22 27.51 2.52
CA ASN A 219 -3.59 27.24 1.14
C ASN A 219 -4.78 26.28 1.02
N ILE A 220 -4.90 25.34 1.96
CA ILE A 220 -6.01 24.38 2.02
C ILE A 220 -7.29 25.06 2.54
N ASP A 221 -7.19 25.78 3.65
CA ASP A 221 -8.30 26.52 4.25
C ASP A 221 -7.85 27.90 4.77
N ARG A 222 -8.25 28.93 4.04
CA ARG A 222 -7.89 30.32 4.41
C ARG A 222 -8.46 30.77 5.76
N ASN A 223 -9.57 30.19 6.18
CA ASN A 223 -10.20 30.53 7.46
C ASN A 223 -9.47 29.87 8.63
N ALA A 224 -9.02 28.62 8.49
CA ALA A 224 -8.25 27.94 9.52
C ALA A 224 -6.95 28.68 9.90
N ALA A 225 -6.32 29.37 8.93
CA ALA A 225 -5.10 30.12 9.18
C ALA A 225 -5.32 31.41 10.03
N PHE A 226 -6.52 31.94 10.09
CA PHE A 226 -6.84 33.09 10.99
C PHE A 226 -6.90 32.62 12.44
N ASP A 227 -7.48 31.46 12.71
CA ASP A 227 -7.55 30.90 14.07
C ASP A 227 -6.16 30.59 14.64
N LEU A 228 -5.22 30.18 13.76
CA LEU A 228 -3.82 29.94 14.13
C LEU A 228 -3.03 31.18 14.49
N ARG A 229 -3.42 32.37 14.02
CA ARG A 229 -2.77 33.65 14.39
C ARG A 229 -3.19 34.13 15.76
N GLU A 230 -4.42 33.89 16.15
CA GLU A 230 -4.93 34.26 17.50
C GLU A 230 -4.29 33.37 18.58
N ALA A 231 -3.88 32.15 18.25
CA ALA A 231 -3.20 31.26 19.18
C ALA A 231 -1.70 31.59 19.41
N GLN A 232 -1.15 32.61 18.69
CA GLN A 232 0.26 33.04 18.80
C GLN A 232 0.46 34.36 19.53
N THR A 233 -0.60 35.01 19.98
CA THR A 233 -0.58 36.20 20.84
C THR A 233 -0.83 35.82 22.28
#